data_1666c7ca187dbc155dbf3a60e44d0a09
#
_entry.id   1666c7ca187dbc155dbf3a60e44d0a09
#
_cell.length_a   1.000
_cell.length_b   1.000
_cell.length_c   1.000
_cell.angle_alpha   90.00
_cell.angle_beta   90.00
_cell.angle_gamma   90.00
#
_symmetry.space_group_name_H-M   'P 1'
#
loop_
_entity.id
_entity.type
_entity.pdbx_description
1 polymer ?
#
loop_
_entity_poly.entity_id
_entity_poly.type
_entity_poly.pdbx_seq_one_letter_code
_entity_poly.pdbx_strand_id
1 'polypeptide(L)'
;MALRLSPGLRNKMMGDNINLITNPDFTTVTTGWTAVTATLTSAATGQSGNCLSVAESGSSDPGQAYQDVATRVGHPYKFTGYFKKGTAESGKFLIGTAGALWDSGALTDAAWALKTAYFVAIATTTRITCQSTDATAAETSFFDTLVLTCESHSLQDIMYGGEIKIYTGTQPATADLAPTGTLLVTIKNAGAGVTFDDAAAGVLSKTSTETWSGVCGNTGTAAWMRLQHDDDLETLNQTDCRIDGSVATSGGQLNFSSTTFTAGATETVTAFAITLPAA
;
A
#
# COMPACT_ATOMS: atom_id res chain seq x y z
N MET A 1 -17.42 7.48 23.52
CA MET A 1 -16.07 7.84 23.00
C MET A 1 -16.24 8.38 21.59
N ALA A 2 -15.31 9.20 21.12
CA ALA A 2 -15.37 9.73 19.75
C ALA A 2 -14.63 8.81 18.77
N LEU A 3 -15.09 8.77 17.52
CA LEU A 3 -14.34 8.20 16.40
C LEU A 3 -13.02 8.95 16.24
N ARG A 4 -11.91 8.25 16.13
CA ARG A 4 -10.57 8.84 15.98
C ARG A 4 -9.89 8.29 14.73
N LEU A 5 -9.41 9.19 13.88
CA LEU A 5 -8.64 8.87 12.69
C LEU A 5 -7.15 9.14 12.96
N SER A 6 -6.27 8.20 12.60
CA SER A 6 -4.82 8.42 12.70
C SER A 6 -4.35 9.57 11.80
N PRO A 7 -3.22 10.21 12.09
CA PRO A 7 -2.60 11.17 11.17
C PRO A 7 -2.38 10.58 9.78
N GLY A 8 -1.86 9.35 9.67
CA GLY A 8 -1.61 8.68 8.41
C GLY A 8 -2.88 8.55 7.56
N LEU A 9 -3.99 8.09 8.16
CA LEU A 9 -5.28 8.00 7.45
C LEU A 9 -5.75 9.38 6.95
N ARG A 10 -5.69 10.40 7.81
CA ARG A 10 -6.10 11.76 7.41
C ARG A 10 -5.25 12.30 6.26
N ASN A 11 -3.93 12.16 6.35
CA ASN A 11 -3.00 12.58 5.29
C ASN A 11 -3.32 11.87 3.98
N LYS A 12 -3.51 10.54 4.03
CA LYS A 12 -3.86 9.73 2.85
C LYS A 12 -5.17 10.19 2.20
N MET A 13 -6.20 10.44 3.00
CA MET A 13 -7.49 10.98 2.51
C MET A 13 -7.37 12.39 1.92
N MET A 14 -6.36 13.17 2.33
CA MET A 14 -6.07 14.52 1.81
C MET A 14 -5.10 14.51 0.62
N GLY A 15 -4.69 13.36 0.12
CA GLY A 15 -3.86 13.22 -1.08
C GLY A 15 -2.36 13.05 -0.80
N ASP A 16 -1.97 12.69 0.42
CA ASP A 16 -0.59 12.30 0.70
C ASP A 16 -0.26 10.95 0.05
N ASN A 17 0.64 10.98 -0.94
CA ASN A 17 1.04 9.83 -1.73
C ASN A 17 2.41 9.32 -1.27
N ILE A 18 2.40 8.17 -0.59
CA ILE A 18 3.64 7.46 -0.23
C ILE A 18 4.22 6.82 -1.49
N ASN A 19 5.52 7.05 -1.74
CA ASN A 19 6.23 6.31 -2.77
C ASN A 19 6.40 4.85 -2.35
N LEU A 20 5.89 3.93 -3.15
CA LEU A 20 5.93 2.49 -2.88
C LEU A 20 7.23 1.83 -3.34
N ILE A 21 8.09 2.54 -4.09
CA ILE A 21 9.38 2.03 -4.55
C ILE A 21 10.41 2.16 -3.43
N THR A 22 11.09 1.08 -3.15
CA THR A 22 12.23 1.05 -2.22
C THR A 22 13.48 1.55 -2.93
N ASN A 23 14.28 2.41 -2.25
CA ASN A 23 15.51 3.00 -2.79
C ASN A 23 15.32 3.62 -4.18
N PRO A 24 14.41 4.59 -4.32
CA PRO A 24 14.03 5.17 -5.61
C PRO A 24 15.09 6.10 -6.20
N ASP A 25 16.00 6.61 -5.36
CA ASP A 25 17.07 7.58 -5.72
C ASP A 25 18.45 6.94 -5.69
N PHE A 26 18.53 5.64 -5.51
CA PHE A 26 19.75 4.83 -5.53
C PHE A 26 20.88 5.32 -4.62
N THR A 27 20.54 6.04 -3.56
CA THR A 27 21.50 6.56 -2.57
C THR A 27 22.21 5.44 -1.79
N THR A 28 21.57 4.28 -1.67
CA THR A 28 22.09 3.10 -0.98
C THR A 28 22.36 1.99 -2.01
N VAL A 29 23.39 2.19 -2.84
CA VAL A 29 23.74 1.25 -3.93
C VAL A 29 22.47 0.82 -4.72
N THR A 30 22.27 -0.47 -4.97
CA THR A 30 21.10 -1.00 -5.70
C THR A 30 20.20 -1.86 -4.82
N THR A 31 20.23 -1.65 -3.50
CA THR A 31 19.42 -2.40 -2.54
C THR A 31 17.93 -2.34 -2.89
N GLY A 32 17.25 -3.49 -2.86
CA GLY A 32 15.83 -3.62 -3.20
C GLY A 32 15.57 -3.86 -4.70
N TRP A 33 16.60 -3.82 -5.54
CA TRP A 33 16.47 -4.09 -6.97
C TRP A 33 17.13 -5.41 -7.36
N THR A 34 16.45 -6.18 -8.18
CA THR A 34 16.92 -7.49 -8.68
C THR A 34 17.40 -7.36 -10.12
N ALA A 35 18.62 -7.85 -10.38
CA ALA A 35 19.20 -7.89 -11.72
C ALA A 35 18.74 -9.12 -12.50
N VAL A 36 18.50 -8.96 -13.80
CA VAL A 36 18.33 -10.05 -14.77
C VAL A 36 19.18 -9.70 -15.99
N THR A 37 20.09 -10.59 -16.38
CA THR A 37 21.04 -10.39 -17.49
C THR A 37 21.73 -9.02 -17.46
N ALA A 38 21.95 -8.47 -16.26
CA ALA A 38 22.52 -7.15 -16.06
C ALA A 38 23.45 -7.06 -14.85
N THR A 39 24.38 -6.13 -14.90
CA THR A 39 25.08 -5.62 -13.73
C THR A 39 24.45 -4.29 -13.32
N LEU A 40 24.05 -4.19 -12.06
CA LEU A 40 23.45 -2.97 -11.50
C LEU A 40 24.48 -2.22 -10.69
N THR A 41 24.58 -0.92 -10.91
CA THR A 41 25.44 -0.03 -10.11
C THR A 41 24.71 1.26 -9.77
N SER A 42 25.03 1.83 -8.60
CA SER A 42 24.65 3.20 -8.25
C SER A 42 25.73 4.14 -8.83
N ALA A 43 25.37 4.97 -9.79
CA ALA A 43 26.27 5.90 -10.46
C ALA A 43 26.02 7.35 -9.99
N ALA A 44 27.08 8.09 -9.69
CA ALA A 44 27.01 9.48 -9.20
C ALA A 44 26.71 10.50 -10.32
N THR A 45 25.89 10.14 -11.30
CA THR A 45 25.53 10.97 -12.46
C THR A 45 24.02 11.10 -12.60
N GLY A 46 23.29 11.00 -11.48
CA GLY A 46 21.84 11.03 -11.43
C GLY A 46 21.23 12.35 -11.89
N GLN A 47 19.93 12.34 -12.09
CA GLN A 47 19.13 13.56 -12.24
C GLN A 47 19.21 14.39 -10.96
N SER A 48 19.24 13.69 -9.81
CA SER A 48 19.50 14.26 -8.49
C SER A 48 20.35 13.27 -7.67
N GLY A 49 21.64 13.54 -7.48
CA GLY A 49 22.52 12.63 -6.73
C GLY A 49 22.93 11.39 -7.52
N ASN A 50 22.62 10.21 -6.98
CA ASN A 50 22.93 8.94 -7.64
C ASN A 50 21.79 8.48 -8.54
N CYS A 51 22.09 7.59 -9.48
CA CYS A 51 21.10 6.93 -10.33
C CYS A 51 21.40 5.42 -10.45
N LEU A 52 20.44 4.66 -10.90
CA LEU A 52 20.63 3.28 -11.33
C LEU A 52 21.27 3.26 -12.70
N SER A 53 22.42 2.61 -12.81
CA SER A 53 22.99 2.19 -14.08
C SER A 53 22.68 0.71 -14.29
N VAL A 54 22.03 0.39 -15.38
CA VAL A 54 21.74 -0.97 -15.84
C VAL A 54 22.68 -1.26 -17.01
N ALA A 55 23.70 -2.09 -16.77
CA ALA A 55 24.64 -2.53 -17.80
C ALA A 55 24.29 -3.97 -18.20
N GLU A 56 24.14 -4.22 -19.49
CA GLU A 56 23.86 -5.56 -20.00
C GLU A 56 25.03 -6.51 -19.75
N SER A 57 24.74 -7.75 -19.30
CA SER A 57 25.77 -8.76 -19.05
C SER A 57 25.97 -9.75 -20.22
N GLY A 58 25.16 -9.63 -21.27
CA GLY A 58 25.23 -10.49 -22.46
C GLY A 58 24.69 -9.79 -23.69
N SER A 59 24.85 -10.39 -24.86
CA SER A 59 24.50 -9.79 -26.16
C SER A 59 23.15 -10.28 -26.74
N SER A 60 22.40 -11.13 -26.03
CA SER A 60 21.19 -11.74 -26.58
C SER A 60 19.90 -11.38 -25.87
N ASP A 61 19.98 -10.90 -24.65
CA ASP A 61 18.80 -10.55 -23.83
C ASP A 61 18.98 -9.17 -23.20
N PRO A 62 17.94 -8.33 -23.18
CA PRO A 62 18.00 -7.02 -22.54
C PRO A 62 18.38 -7.12 -21.08
N GLY A 63 19.27 -6.24 -20.62
CA GLY A 63 19.62 -6.11 -19.22
C GLY A 63 18.47 -5.47 -18.44
N GLN A 64 18.10 -6.03 -17.29
CA GLN A 64 16.97 -5.53 -16.49
C GLN A 64 17.34 -5.35 -15.01
N ALA A 65 16.75 -4.33 -14.42
CA ALA A 65 16.61 -4.15 -12.99
C ALA A 65 15.12 -4.11 -12.66
N TYR A 66 14.62 -4.93 -11.72
CA TYR A 66 13.22 -4.87 -11.35
C TYR A 66 13.00 -4.88 -9.84
N GLN A 67 11.86 -4.37 -9.45
CA GLN A 67 11.31 -4.47 -8.11
C GLN A 67 9.84 -4.91 -8.19
N ASP A 68 9.47 -5.90 -7.37
CA ASP A 68 8.09 -6.32 -7.19
C ASP A 68 7.48 -5.53 -6.03
N VAL A 69 6.48 -4.72 -6.33
CA VAL A 69 5.84 -3.80 -5.38
C VAL A 69 4.45 -4.31 -5.03
N ALA A 70 4.10 -4.31 -3.74
CA ALA A 70 2.76 -4.66 -3.31
C ALA A 70 1.74 -3.65 -3.85
N THR A 71 0.70 -4.16 -4.49
CA THR A 71 -0.38 -3.37 -5.08
C THR A 71 -1.75 -3.98 -4.76
N ARG A 72 -2.82 -3.22 -4.94
CA ARG A 72 -4.19 -3.68 -4.73
C ARG A 72 -4.91 -3.80 -6.07
N VAL A 73 -5.54 -4.96 -6.30
CA VAL A 73 -6.29 -5.22 -7.54
C VAL A 73 -7.42 -4.20 -7.71
N GLY A 74 -7.55 -3.66 -8.91
CA GLY A 74 -8.58 -2.67 -9.25
C GLY A 74 -8.23 -1.23 -8.90
N HIS A 75 -7.16 -0.97 -8.16
CA HIS A 75 -6.76 0.39 -7.78
C HIS A 75 -5.92 1.07 -8.86
N PRO A 76 -6.13 2.38 -9.09
CA PRO A 76 -5.32 3.18 -10.00
C PRO A 76 -3.99 3.55 -9.36
N TYR A 77 -2.93 3.49 -10.15
CA TYR A 77 -1.58 3.88 -9.78
C TYR A 77 -0.99 4.84 -10.80
N LYS A 78 -0.11 5.70 -10.31
CA LYS A 78 0.74 6.56 -11.11
C LYS A 78 2.19 6.19 -10.90
N PHE A 79 2.91 5.96 -11.99
CA PHE A 79 4.36 5.80 -12.00
C PHE A 79 5.00 7.00 -12.64
N THR A 80 6.10 7.49 -12.07
CA THR A 80 7.00 8.42 -12.72
C THR A 80 8.44 7.96 -12.52
N GLY A 81 9.31 8.23 -13.52
CA GLY A 81 10.73 7.94 -13.42
C GLY A 81 11.49 8.74 -14.45
N TYR A 82 12.69 9.15 -14.11
CA TYR A 82 13.60 9.76 -15.05
C TYR A 82 14.42 8.71 -15.79
N PHE A 83 14.57 8.89 -17.07
CA PHE A 83 15.40 8.08 -17.95
C PHE A 83 16.46 8.96 -18.62
N LYS A 84 17.64 8.41 -18.81
CA LYS A 84 18.70 8.96 -19.64
C LYS A 84 19.44 7.82 -20.34
N LYS A 85 19.59 7.92 -21.64
CA LYS A 85 20.43 7.02 -22.41
C LYS A 85 21.89 7.14 -21.98
N GLY A 86 22.54 5.99 -21.73
CA GLY A 86 23.97 5.88 -21.57
C GLY A 86 24.62 5.52 -22.90
N THR A 87 25.36 4.42 -22.93
CA THR A 87 25.97 3.89 -24.15
C THR A 87 25.05 2.96 -24.92
N ALA A 88 24.05 2.35 -24.28
CA ALA A 88 23.07 1.49 -24.92
C ALA A 88 22.24 2.21 -26.00
N GLU A 89 21.72 1.46 -26.97
CA GLU A 89 20.87 2.00 -28.04
C GLU A 89 19.60 2.65 -27.48
N SER A 90 18.97 2.01 -26.49
CA SER A 90 17.76 2.51 -25.84
C SER A 90 17.60 1.91 -24.46
N GLY A 91 16.61 2.42 -23.72
CA GLY A 91 16.09 1.79 -22.51
C GLY A 91 14.57 1.77 -22.50
N LYS A 92 13.98 1.16 -21.48
CA LYS A 92 12.55 1.12 -21.28
C LYS A 92 12.19 1.13 -19.80
N PHE A 93 11.00 1.65 -19.52
CA PHE A 93 10.25 1.27 -18.32
C PHE A 93 9.15 0.26 -18.70
N LEU A 94 9.02 -0.81 -17.92
CA LEU A 94 7.95 -1.78 -18.06
C LEU A 94 7.19 -1.89 -16.74
N ILE A 95 5.87 -1.92 -16.79
CA ILE A 95 4.99 -2.10 -15.64
C ILE A 95 4.15 -3.37 -15.84
N GLY A 96 4.14 -4.22 -14.82
CA GLY A 96 3.63 -5.59 -14.92
C GLY A 96 4.66 -6.52 -15.52
N THR A 97 4.42 -7.84 -15.45
CA THR A 97 5.30 -8.84 -16.06
C THR A 97 5.41 -8.59 -17.56
N ALA A 98 6.62 -8.43 -18.07
CA ALA A 98 6.90 -8.12 -19.48
C ALA A 98 6.15 -6.88 -20.03
N GLY A 99 5.82 -5.90 -19.17
CA GLY A 99 5.12 -4.68 -19.60
C GLY A 99 3.62 -4.86 -19.85
N ALA A 100 3.00 -5.88 -19.27
CA ALA A 100 1.58 -6.21 -19.50
C ALA A 100 0.61 -5.08 -19.13
N LEU A 101 0.99 -4.16 -18.24
CA LEU A 101 0.18 -3.00 -17.86
C LEU A 101 0.60 -1.72 -18.58
N TRP A 102 1.88 -1.56 -18.82
CA TRP A 102 2.42 -0.43 -19.58
C TRP A 102 3.86 -0.70 -20.04
N ASP A 103 4.17 -0.34 -21.28
CA ASP A 103 5.51 -0.33 -21.89
C ASP A 103 5.77 1.07 -22.43
N SER A 104 6.84 1.71 -21.99
CA SER A 104 7.22 3.06 -22.48
C SER A 104 7.61 3.11 -23.95
N GLY A 105 7.81 1.97 -24.58
CA GLY A 105 8.53 1.89 -25.84
C GLY A 105 10.03 2.19 -25.66
N ALA A 106 10.78 2.17 -26.74
CA ALA A 106 12.20 2.48 -26.73
C ALA A 106 12.43 3.96 -26.38
N LEU A 107 13.19 4.19 -25.30
CA LEU A 107 13.60 5.53 -24.85
C LEU A 107 15.04 5.80 -25.31
N THR A 108 15.25 6.93 -25.97
CA THR A 108 16.55 7.32 -26.55
C THR A 108 17.01 8.70 -26.10
N ASP A 109 16.42 9.23 -25.02
CA ASP A 109 16.70 10.57 -24.50
C ASP A 109 18.17 10.67 -24.05
N ALA A 110 18.96 11.54 -24.65
CA ALA A 110 20.37 11.79 -24.31
C ALA A 110 20.53 12.64 -23.04
N ALA A 111 19.51 13.34 -22.63
CA ALA A 111 19.40 14.07 -21.36
C ALA A 111 18.32 13.43 -20.47
N TRP A 112 18.35 13.73 -19.17
CA TRP A 112 17.34 13.26 -18.25
C TRP A 112 15.93 13.71 -18.67
N ALA A 113 15.03 12.75 -18.90
CA ALA A 113 13.66 12.98 -19.31
C ALA A 113 12.68 12.24 -18.39
N LEU A 114 11.70 12.96 -17.87
CA LEU A 114 10.63 12.38 -17.04
C LEU A 114 9.67 11.58 -17.90
N LYS A 115 9.38 10.37 -17.47
CA LYS A 115 8.33 9.50 -18.04
C LYS A 115 7.24 9.31 -17.01
N THR A 116 6.00 9.23 -17.48
CA THR A 116 4.81 9.06 -16.61
C THR A 116 3.92 7.99 -17.21
N ALA A 117 3.42 7.10 -16.35
CA ALA A 117 2.41 6.10 -16.67
C ALA A 117 1.27 6.14 -15.67
N TYR A 118 0.07 5.80 -16.14
CA TYR A 118 -1.09 5.52 -15.29
C TYR A 118 -1.59 4.12 -15.64
N PHE A 119 -1.89 3.32 -14.62
CA PHE A 119 -2.39 1.97 -14.81
C PHE A 119 -3.32 1.57 -13.65
N VAL A 120 -4.10 0.52 -13.86
CA VAL A 120 -4.89 -0.14 -12.82
C VAL A 120 -4.22 -1.49 -12.52
N ALA A 121 -3.94 -1.75 -11.25
CA ALA A 121 -3.32 -3.01 -10.85
C ALA A 121 -4.30 -4.19 -11.04
N ILE A 122 -3.80 -5.27 -11.64
CA ILE A 122 -4.57 -6.52 -11.90
C ILE A 122 -4.15 -7.67 -10.99
N ALA A 123 -3.15 -7.44 -10.12
CA ALA A 123 -2.63 -8.42 -9.17
C ALA A 123 -2.26 -7.71 -7.86
N THR A 124 -2.06 -8.49 -6.79
CA THR A 124 -1.59 -7.99 -5.48
C THR A 124 -0.11 -7.59 -5.47
N THR A 125 0.60 -7.86 -6.56
CA THR A 125 1.99 -7.46 -6.78
C THR A 125 2.15 -6.97 -8.21
N THR A 126 2.78 -5.82 -8.40
CA THR A 126 3.11 -5.24 -9.70
C THR A 126 4.62 -5.10 -9.84
N ARG A 127 5.17 -5.63 -10.91
CA ARG A 127 6.60 -5.48 -11.24
C ARG A 127 6.84 -4.15 -11.91
N ILE A 128 7.84 -3.41 -11.43
CA ILE A 128 8.39 -2.21 -12.07
C ILE A 128 9.79 -2.59 -12.59
N THR A 129 10.01 -2.44 -13.88
CA THR A 129 11.27 -2.81 -14.54
C THR A 129 11.90 -1.61 -15.23
N CYS A 130 13.19 -1.44 -14.99
CA CYS A 130 14.10 -0.57 -15.72
C CYS A 130 14.94 -1.47 -16.65
N GLN A 131 14.82 -1.31 -17.96
CA GLN A 131 15.48 -2.16 -18.95
C GLN A 131 16.44 -1.36 -19.80
N SER A 132 17.66 -1.87 -19.97
CA SER A 132 18.61 -1.43 -20.99
C SER A 132 18.47 -2.34 -22.20
N THR A 133 18.52 -1.77 -23.40
CA THR A 133 18.32 -2.54 -24.64
C THR A 133 19.43 -2.19 -25.61
N ASP A 134 20.32 -3.16 -25.82
CA ASP A 134 21.39 -3.12 -26.80
C ASP A 134 21.74 -4.53 -27.29
N ALA A 135 22.39 -4.64 -28.41
CA ALA A 135 22.95 -5.90 -28.91
C ALA A 135 24.37 -6.18 -28.40
N THR A 136 24.96 -5.24 -27.63
CA THR A 136 26.34 -5.30 -27.16
C THR A 136 26.42 -5.36 -25.64
N ALA A 137 27.17 -6.31 -25.11
CA ALA A 137 27.38 -6.42 -23.67
C ALA A 137 28.08 -5.18 -23.08
N ALA A 138 27.78 -4.90 -21.81
CA ALA A 138 28.29 -3.77 -21.02
C ALA A 138 27.76 -2.38 -21.42
N GLU A 139 26.89 -2.29 -22.43
CA GLU A 139 26.21 -1.04 -22.75
C GLU A 139 25.18 -0.66 -21.67
N THR A 140 24.99 0.62 -21.41
CA THR A 140 24.31 1.13 -20.21
C THR A 140 23.12 2.02 -20.52
N SER A 141 22.09 1.92 -19.68
CA SER A 141 21.02 2.91 -19.55
C SER A 141 20.91 3.37 -18.11
N PHE A 142 20.46 4.60 -17.90
CA PHE A 142 20.35 5.23 -16.58
C PHE A 142 18.91 5.55 -16.22
N PHE A 143 18.55 5.29 -14.95
CA PHE A 143 17.23 5.49 -14.38
C PHE A 143 17.34 6.15 -13.01
N ASP A 144 16.42 7.07 -12.67
CA ASP A 144 16.53 7.83 -11.44
C ASP A 144 15.18 8.37 -10.96
N THR A 145 15.10 8.68 -9.65
CA THR A 145 13.95 9.33 -9.00
C THR A 145 12.64 8.63 -9.37
N LEU A 146 12.57 7.34 -9.04
CA LEU A 146 11.42 6.52 -9.39
C LEU A 146 10.32 6.69 -8.34
N VAL A 147 9.09 6.94 -8.76
CA VAL A 147 7.95 7.13 -7.88
C VAL A 147 6.78 6.28 -8.36
N LEU A 148 6.24 5.45 -7.47
CA LEU A 148 4.98 4.74 -7.67
C LEU A 148 4.03 5.12 -6.54
N THR A 149 2.90 5.70 -6.88
CA THR A 149 1.87 6.11 -5.93
C THR A 149 0.53 5.47 -6.27
N CYS A 150 -0.23 5.12 -5.22
CA CYS A 150 -1.63 4.75 -5.39
C CYS A 150 -2.46 6.04 -5.47
N GLU A 151 -3.19 6.22 -6.55
CA GLU A 151 -4.01 7.43 -6.80
C GLU A 151 -5.40 7.33 -6.15
N SER A 152 -5.68 6.26 -5.42
CA SER A 152 -6.94 6.06 -4.71
C SER A 152 -6.84 6.64 -3.30
N HIS A 153 -7.70 7.61 -2.99
CA HIS A 153 -7.72 8.35 -1.72
C HIS A 153 -9.07 8.25 -1.01
N SER A 154 -10.01 7.44 -1.51
CA SER A 154 -11.27 7.22 -0.82
C SER A 154 -11.05 6.44 0.48
N LEU A 155 -11.83 6.73 1.53
CA LEU A 155 -11.78 5.97 2.77
C LEU A 155 -12.05 4.47 2.53
N GLN A 156 -12.95 4.16 1.58
CA GLN A 156 -13.26 2.81 1.15
C GLN A 156 -12.01 2.08 0.66
N ASP A 157 -11.28 2.70 -0.27
CA ASP A 157 -10.07 2.12 -0.85
C ASP A 157 -8.92 2.00 0.16
N ILE A 158 -8.73 3.04 0.98
CA ILE A 158 -7.67 3.04 1.99
C ILE A 158 -7.89 1.92 3.00
N MET A 159 -9.14 1.63 3.41
CA MET A 159 -9.47 0.62 4.41
C MET A 159 -9.85 -0.74 3.80
N TYR A 160 -9.76 -0.89 2.48
CA TYR A 160 -10.05 -2.16 1.79
C TYR A 160 -9.10 -3.28 2.26
N GLY A 161 -9.64 -4.44 2.59
CA GLY A 161 -8.86 -5.58 3.05
C GLY A 161 -8.35 -5.45 4.49
N GLY A 162 -8.87 -4.48 5.25
CA GLY A 162 -8.53 -4.29 6.66
C GLY A 162 -9.11 -5.34 7.60
N GLU A 163 -8.83 -5.18 8.89
CA GLU A 163 -9.36 -6.00 9.98
C GLU A 163 -9.83 -5.12 11.13
N ILE A 164 -10.81 -5.60 11.91
CA ILE A 164 -11.25 -4.91 13.12
C ILE A 164 -10.76 -5.68 14.34
N LYS A 165 -9.94 -5.04 15.16
CA LYS A 165 -9.50 -5.56 16.46
C LYS A 165 -10.29 -4.92 17.58
N ILE A 166 -10.75 -5.75 18.53
CA ILE A 166 -11.58 -5.31 19.66
C ILE A 166 -10.85 -5.55 20.97
N TYR A 167 -10.81 -4.53 21.80
CA TYR A 167 -9.99 -4.49 23.02
C TYR A 167 -10.83 -4.17 24.26
N THR A 168 -10.29 -4.59 25.42
CA THR A 168 -10.74 -4.13 26.74
C THR A 168 -10.19 -2.75 27.06
N GLY A 169 -10.67 -2.13 28.14
CA GLY A 169 -10.04 -0.95 28.75
C GLY A 169 -10.31 0.35 28.01
N THR A 170 -9.40 1.29 28.15
CA THR A 170 -9.59 2.65 27.62
C THR A 170 -8.99 2.78 26.23
N GLN A 171 -9.74 3.35 25.28
CA GLN A 171 -9.27 3.68 23.95
C GLN A 171 -8.06 4.66 24.04
N PRO A 172 -6.98 4.47 23.26
CA PRO A 172 -5.84 5.40 23.20
C PRO A 172 -6.27 6.83 22.93
N ALA A 173 -5.47 7.80 23.38
CA ALA A 173 -5.78 9.21 23.20
C ALA A 173 -5.86 9.61 21.71
N THR A 174 -5.05 9.00 20.88
CA THR A 174 -5.02 9.17 19.40
C THR A 174 -4.82 7.80 18.73
N ALA A 175 -5.28 7.65 17.50
CA ALA A 175 -5.24 6.36 16.80
C ALA A 175 -3.83 5.96 16.28
N ASP A 176 -2.85 6.88 16.32
CA ASP A 176 -1.44 6.59 16.00
C ASP A 176 -0.70 5.87 17.14
N LEU A 177 -1.22 5.92 18.37
CA LEU A 177 -0.64 5.24 19.51
C LEU A 177 -0.84 3.73 19.44
N ALA A 178 0.06 2.99 20.10
CA ALA A 178 -0.12 1.56 20.33
C ALA A 178 -1.46 1.28 21.03
N PRO A 179 -2.11 0.13 20.77
CA PRO A 179 -3.35 -0.23 21.44
C PRO A 179 -3.13 -0.41 22.94
N THR A 180 -4.17 -0.11 23.71
CA THR A 180 -4.22 -0.31 25.15
C THR A 180 -5.25 -1.39 25.50
N GLY A 181 -5.04 -2.04 26.63
CA GLY A 181 -5.92 -3.14 27.07
C GLY A 181 -5.55 -4.50 26.45
N THR A 182 -6.44 -5.46 26.61
CA THR A 182 -6.26 -6.82 26.08
C THR A 182 -7.05 -6.98 24.79
N LEU A 183 -6.43 -7.50 23.74
CA LEU A 183 -7.10 -7.89 22.51
C LEU A 183 -8.04 -9.06 22.79
N LEU A 184 -9.32 -8.89 22.51
CA LEU A 184 -10.35 -9.92 22.70
C LEU A 184 -10.57 -10.74 21.44
N VAL A 185 -10.70 -10.07 20.28
CA VAL A 185 -11.00 -10.70 19.01
C VAL A 185 -10.51 -9.87 17.84
N THR A 186 -10.08 -10.55 16.78
CA THR A 186 -9.83 -9.95 15.45
C THR A 186 -10.95 -10.39 14.51
N ILE A 187 -11.70 -9.44 13.99
CA ILE A 187 -12.82 -9.63 13.07
C ILE A 187 -12.32 -9.48 11.63
N LYS A 188 -12.60 -10.48 10.81
CA LYS A 188 -12.30 -10.52 9.37
C LYS A 188 -13.49 -11.07 8.59
N ASN A 189 -13.46 -10.96 7.26
CA ASN A 189 -14.41 -11.62 6.37
C ASN A 189 -13.89 -13.02 6.01
N ALA A 190 -14.35 -14.05 6.71
CA ALA A 190 -13.93 -15.46 6.49
C ALA A 190 -12.39 -15.64 6.40
N GLY A 191 -11.65 -14.91 7.22
CA GLY A 191 -10.18 -14.92 7.21
C GLY A 191 -9.51 -13.98 6.20
N ALA A 192 -10.25 -13.44 5.23
CA ALA A 192 -9.84 -12.33 4.37
C ALA A 192 -10.12 -10.98 5.07
N GLY A 193 -9.59 -9.90 4.50
CA GLY A 193 -9.89 -8.57 5.00
C GLY A 193 -11.33 -8.14 4.77
N VAL A 194 -11.81 -7.18 5.56
CA VAL A 194 -13.16 -6.58 5.43
C VAL A 194 -13.22 -5.61 4.25
N THR A 195 -14.39 -5.51 3.61
CA THR A 195 -14.63 -4.53 2.54
C THR A 195 -15.90 -3.72 2.80
N PHE A 196 -16.08 -2.64 2.06
CA PHE A 196 -17.18 -1.71 2.22
C PHE A 196 -17.96 -1.59 0.91
N ASP A 197 -19.29 -1.41 1.00
CA ASP A 197 -20.12 -1.01 -0.14
C ASP A 197 -19.79 0.42 -0.57
N ASP A 198 -20.21 0.81 -1.77
CA ASP A 198 -20.02 2.18 -2.25
C ASP A 198 -20.65 3.20 -1.29
N ALA A 199 -19.92 4.26 -1.02
CA ALA A 199 -20.38 5.29 -0.10
C ALA A 199 -21.65 6.00 -0.64
N ALA A 200 -22.65 6.12 0.20
CA ALA A 200 -23.91 6.80 -0.14
C ALA A 200 -24.26 7.83 0.94
N ALA A 201 -24.61 9.04 0.54
CA ALA A 201 -25.02 10.14 1.43
C ALA A 201 -24.03 10.40 2.60
N GLY A 202 -22.72 10.28 2.34
CA GLY A 202 -21.67 10.49 3.34
C GLY A 202 -21.48 9.31 4.31
N VAL A 203 -22.09 8.16 4.04
CA VAL A 203 -22.00 6.95 4.84
C VAL A 203 -21.26 5.87 4.07
N LEU A 204 -20.22 5.31 4.67
CA LEU A 204 -19.49 4.13 4.21
C LEU A 204 -19.93 2.93 5.04
N SER A 205 -20.58 1.95 4.45
CA SER A 205 -21.17 0.81 5.15
C SER A 205 -20.42 -0.50 4.89
N LYS A 206 -20.44 -1.39 5.88
CA LYS A 206 -20.00 -2.79 5.72
C LYS A 206 -20.64 -3.41 4.48
N THR A 207 -19.85 -4.13 3.69
CA THR A 207 -20.36 -4.88 2.53
C THR A 207 -21.45 -5.85 2.98
N SER A 208 -22.64 -5.69 2.39
CA SER A 208 -23.86 -6.37 2.83
C SER A 208 -23.81 -7.88 2.66
N THR A 209 -23.05 -8.38 1.69
CA THR A 209 -22.87 -9.80 1.37
C THR A 209 -21.80 -10.50 2.21
N GLU A 210 -20.99 -9.76 2.97
CA GLU A 210 -19.91 -10.30 3.78
C GLU A 210 -20.36 -10.71 5.19
N THR A 211 -19.72 -11.74 5.73
CA THR A 211 -19.83 -12.11 7.14
C THR A 211 -18.54 -11.75 7.87
N TRP A 212 -18.58 -10.62 8.60
CA TRP A 212 -17.46 -10.19 9.42
C TRP A 212 -17.51 -10.85 10.78
N SER A 213 -16.60 -11.77 11.05
CA SER A 213 -16.59 -12.53 12.30
C SER A 213 -15.18 -12.90 12.75
N GLY A 214 -15.05 -13.25 14.02
CA GLY A 214 -13.81 -13.74 14.60
C GLY A 214 -14.05 -14.57 15.85
N VAL A 215 -13.12 -15.47 16.15
CA VAL A 215 -13.15 -16.25 17.39
C VAL A 215 -12.39 -15.48 18.47
N CYS A 216 -13.02 -15.30 19.63
CA CYS A 216 -12.40 -14.62 20.78
C CYS A 216 -11.21 -15.42 21.30
N GLY A 217 -10.05 -14.78 21.35
CA GLY A 217 -8.83 -15.34 21.97
C GLY A 217 -8.82 -15.17 23.48
N ASN A 218 -9.52 -14.16 24.01
CA ASN A 218 -9.55 -13.83 25.42
C ASN A 218 -10.97 -13.51 25.90
N THR A 219 -11.21 -13.72 27.21
CA THR A 219 -12.45 -13.33 27.88
C THR A 219 -12.29 -11.92 28.44
N GLY A 220 -13.32 -11.07 28.26
CA GLY A 220 -13.32 -9.73 28.82
C GLY A 220 -14.47 -8.87 28.36
N THR A 221 -14.49 -7.61 28.81
CA THR A 221 -15.50 -6.63 28.40
C THR A 221 -14.93 -5.78 27.27
N ALA A 222 -15.54 -5.88 26.09
CA ALA A 222 -15.20 -5.06 24.92
C ALA A 222 -15.54 -3.58 25.20
N ALA A 223 -14.61 -2.70 24.94
CA ALA A 223 -14.74 -1.27 25.21
C ALA A 223 -14.46 -0.40 23.98
N TRP A 224 -13.50 -0.79 23.15
CA TRP A 224 -13.15 -0.03 21.97
C TRP A 224 -12.64 -0.96 20.85
N MET A 225 -12.65 -0.47 19.64
CA MET A 225 -12.18 -1.18 18.45
C MET A 225 -11.18 -0.32 17.67
N ARG A 226 -10.33 -1.00 16.88
CA ARG A 226 -9.46 -0.42 15.85
C ARG A 226 -9.71 -1.12 14.52
N LEU A 227 -10.05 -0.36 13.50
CA LEU A 227 -10.01 -0.80 12.10
C LEU A 227 -8.65 -0.39 11.54
N GLN A 228 -7.92 -1.34 11.00
CA GLN A 228 -6.54 -1.20 10.50
C GLN A 228 -6.26 -2.22 9.39
N HIS A 229 -5.09 -2.16 8.76
CA HIS A 229 -4.59 -3.22 7.89
C HIS A 229 -3.96 -4.35 8.71
N ASP A 230 -3.90 -5.55 8.15
CA ASP A 230 -3.36 -6.75 8.82
C ASP A 230 -1.83 -6.74 8.94
N ASP A 231 -1.12 -5.90 8.18
CA ASP A 231 0.31 -5.65 8.27
C ASP A 231 0.69 -4.57 9.30
N ASP A 232 -0.30 -3.95 9.96
CA ASP A 232 -0.06 -2.96 11.00
C ASP A 232 0.58 -3.60 12.23
N LEU A 233 1.79 -3.16 12.59
CA LEU A 233 2.57 -3.69 13.72
C LEU A 233 2.06 -3.23 15.09
N GLU A 234 0.99 -2.43 15.15
CA GLU A 234 0.37 -1.92 16.39
C GLU A 234 1.32 -1.14 17.32
N THR A 235 2.34 -0.55 16.76
CA THR A 235 3.25 0.36 17.46
C THR A 235 2.82 1.82 17.28
N LEU A 236 3.47 2.76 17.99
CA LEU A 236 3.32 4.19 17.68
C LEU A 236 3.76 4.43 16.23
N ASN A 237 2.83 4.81 15.38
CA ASN A 237 3.11 5.08 13.97
C ASN A 237 2.15 6.13 13.40
N GLN A 238 2.69 7.22 12.88
CA GLN A 238 1.92 8.33 12.32
C GLN A 238 1.58 8.14 10.84
N THR A 239 2.11 7.10 10.19
CA THR A 239 1.84 6.79 8.78
C THR A 239 0.78 5.71 8.59
N ASP A 240 0.49 4.90 9.62
CA ASP A 240 -0.50 3.85 9.55
C ASP A 240 -1.93 4.42 9.46
N CYS A 241 -2.75 3.78 8.63
CA CYS A 241 -4.15 4.15 8.44
C CYS A 241 -5.03 3.40 9.45
N ARG A 242 -5.45 4.08 10.51
CA ARG A 242 -6.20 3.51 11.62
C ARG A 242 -7.44 4.31 11.94
N ILE A 243 -8.51 3.62 12.32
CA ILE A 243 -9.74 4.21 12.86
C ILE A 243 -10.05 3.54 14.18
N ASP A 244 -10.04 4.32 15.26
CA ASP A 244 -10.44 3.86 16.58
C ASP A 244 -11.86 4.35 16.91
N GLY A 245 -12.65 3.48 17.54
CA GLY A 245 -14.01 3.79 17.95
C GLY A 245 -14.44 3.03 19.20
N SER A 246 -15.55 3.46 19.82
CA SER A 246 -16.11 2.77 20.96
C SER A 246 -16.89 1.50 20.57
N VAL A 247 -16.86 0.51 21.46
CA VAL A 247 -17.73 -0.67 21.41
C VAL A 247 -18.76 -0.55 22.53
N ALA A 248 -20.04 -0.80 22.22
CA ALA A 248 -21.13 -0.70 23.18
C ALA A 248 -22.28 -1.65 22.82
N THR A 249 -23.31 -1.74 23.64
CA THR A 249 -24.56 -2.40 23.29
C THR A 249 -25.51 -1.48 22.49
N SER A 250 -25.30 -0.16 22.60
CA SER A 250 -26.00 0.87 21.81
C SER A 250 -25.22 2.18 21.85
N GLY A 251 -25.29 3.00 20.78
CA GLY A 251 -24.67 4.31 20.71
C GLY A 251 -23.14 4.31 20.58
N GLY A 252 -22.50 3.15 20.42
CA GLY A 252 -21.10 3.03 20.06
C GLY A 252 -20.90 3.14 18.54
N GLN A 253 -19.65 3.31 18.10
CA GLN A 253 -19.29 3.20 16.68
C GLN A 253 -19.45 1.76 16.18
N LEU A 254 -19.25 0.78 17.06
CA LEU A 254 -19.53 -0.62 16.81
C LEU A 254 -20.42 -1.16 17.94
N ASN A 255 -21.52 -1.80 17.60
CA ASN A 255 -22.49 -2.27 18.58
C ASN A 255 -22.65 -3.80 18.49
N PHE A 256 -22.71 -4.45 19.66
CA PHE A 256 -23.00 -5.88 19.85
C PHE A 256 -24.19 -6.05 20.78
N SER A 257 -24.84 -7.20 20.75
CA SER A 257 -25.91 -7.55 21.72
C SER A 257 -25.41 -7.63 23.17
N SER A 258 -24.12 -7.94 23.34
CA SER A 258 -23.41 -7.95 24.64
C SER A 258 -21.98 -7.44 24.42
N THR A 259 -21.43 -6.73 25.39
CA THR A 259 -20.01 -6.38 25.42
C THR A 259 -19.16 -7.40 26.19
N THR A 260 -19.76 -8.39 26.82
CA THR A 260 -19.00 -9.47 27.47
C THR A 260 -18.65 -10.55 26.44
N PHE A 261 -17.37 -10.64 26.09
CA PHE A 261 -16.82 -11.62 25.16
C PHE A 261 -16.17 -12.77 25.95
N THR A 262 -16.36 -14.00 25.48
CA THR A 262 -15.81 -15.20 26.10
C THR A 262 -14.85 -15.90 25.16
N ALA A 263 -13.67 -16.27 25.63
CA ALA A 263 -12.69 -17.01 24.85
C ALA A 263 -13.31 -18.26 24.22
N GLY A 264 -13.03 -18.45 22.91
CA GLY A 264 -13.61 -19.54 22.12
C GLY A 264 -14.99 -19.22 21.49
N ALA A 265 -15.71 -18.18 21.94
CA ALA A 265 -16.94 -17.72 21.30
C ALA A 265 -16.64 -17.00 19.98
N THR A 266 -17.56 -17.11 19.03
CA THR A 266 -17.51 -16.34 17.77
C THR A 266 -18.33 -15.08 17.89
N GLU A 267 -17.71 -13.94 17.66
CA GLU A 267 -18.38 -12.65 17.56
C GLU A 267 -18.58 -12.27 16.09
N THR A 268 -19.73 -11.69 15.77
CA THR A 268 -20.10 -11.31 14.41
C THR A 268 -20.56 -9.86 14.36
N VAL A 269 -20.00 -9.09 13.44
CA VAL A 269 -20.42 -7.71 13.13
C VAL A 269 -21.53 -7.76 12.08
N THR A 270 -22.76 -7.53 12.52
CA THR A 270 -23.95 -7.52 11.63
C THR A 270 -24.10 -6.21 10.87
N ALA A 271 -23.67 -5.09 11.47
CA ALA A 271 -23.69 -3.77 10.85
C ALA A 271 -22.49 -2.95 11.34
N PHE A 272 -21.88 -2.24 10.42
CA PHE A 272 -20.84 -1.22 10.70
C PHE A 272 -20.94 -0.12 9.66
N ALA A 273 -20.86 1.12 10.10
CA ALA A 273 -20.87 2.25 9.20
C ALA A 273 -20.00 3.38 9.74
N ILE A 274 -19.32 4.06 8.84
CA ILE A 274 -18.57 5.29 9.11
C ILE A 274 -19.32 6.43 8.42
N THR A 275 -19.78 7.40 9.22
CA THR A 275 -20.48 8.57 8.71
C THR A 275 -19.56 9.79 8.83
N LEU A 276 -19.31 10.47 7.73
CA LEU A 276 -18.70 11.79 7.74
C LEU A 276 -19.82 12.82 8.01
N PRO A 277 -19.61 13.76 8.96
CA PRO A 277 -20.62 14.75 9.26
C PRO A 277 -20.92 15.58 8.01
N ALA A 278 -22.22 15.85 7.79
CA ALA A 278 -22.63 16.88 6.82
C ALA A 278 -22.11 18.25 7.28
N ALA A 279 -21.64 19.07 6.34
CA ALA A 279 -21.19 20.43 6.62
C ALA A 279 -22.35 21.32 7.04
#